data_3d09cb502a4d975ddd2dcba625939838
#
_entry.id   3d09cb502a4d975ddd2dcba625939838
#
_cell.length_a   1.000
_cell.length_b   1.000
_cell.length_c   1.000
_cell.angle_alpha   90.00
_cell.angle_beta   90.00
_cell.angle_gamma   90.00
#
_symmetry.space_group_name_H-M   'P 1'
#
loop_
_entity.id
_entity.type
_entity.pdbx_description
1 polymer ?
#
loop_
_entity_poly.entity_id
_entity_poly.type
_entity_poly.pdbx_seq_one_letter_code
_entity_poly.pdbx_strand_id
1 'polypeptide(L)'
;MSTSTVRIGVLAIQGDVREHMHALSALGAQVIGVRRPRELDDVDALVIPGGESTTMDKLVRAFDLQEPLRKRIADAMPVYGSCAGMIMLADRIADARPDQDTLGGLDITVRRNAFGRQVDSFEEDLHIPRIAGQTTAPEGHPQTFKAVFIRAPWVEEMGAGIEVLATVETGPARGRVVAIQQGNLLATSFHPEVTGDHRIHEYFMQMVRSALR
;
A
#
# COMPACT_ATOMS: atom_id res chain seq x y z
N MET A 1 19.69 -18.56 15.82
CA MET A 1 19.86 -17.63 14.69
C MET A 1 19.25 -16.31 15.12
N SER A 2 20.05 -15.24 15.25
CA SER A 2 19.53 -13.91 15.61
C SER A 2 18.66 -13.42 14.46
N THR A 3 17.36 -13.36 14.66
CA THR A 3 16.46 -12.70 13.70
C THR A 3 16.75 -11.21 13.79
N SER A 4 17.50 -10.68 12.82
CA SER A 4 17.69 -9.23 12.73
C SER A 4 16.33 -8.56 12.70
N THR A 5 16.12 -7.57 13.56
CA THR A 5 14.87 -6.81 13.59
C THR A 5 14.71 -6.08 12.27
N VAL A 6 13.61 -6.35 11.55
CA VAL A 6 13.31 -5.70 10.27
C VAL A 6 13.05 -4.21 10.50
N ARG A 7 13.69 -3.35 9.70
CA ARG A 7 13.51 -1.89 9.72
C ARG A 7 12.60 -1.48 8.58
N ILE A 8 11.43 -0.93 8.90
CA ILE A 8 10.44 -0.50 7.91
C ILE A 8 10.30 1.02 7.96
N GLY A 9 10.51 1.66 6.81
CA GLY A 9 10.21 3.07 6.61
C GLY A 9 8.71 3.28 6.40
N VAL A 10 8.17 4.39 6.90
CA VAL A 10 6.89 4.92 6.46
C VAL A 10 7.16 6.28 5.83
N LEU A 11 6.72 6.48 4.58
CA LEU A 11 6.89 7.76 3.88
C LEU A 11 6.11 8.86 4.61
N ALA A 12 6.83 9.68 5.40
CA ALA A 12 6.26 10.56 6.39
C ALA A 12 6.17 12.01 5.90
N ILE A 13 5.70 12.20 4.66
CA ILE A 13 5.53 13.53 4.05
C ILE A 13 4.09 14.02 4.10
N GLN A 14 3.10 13.09 4.02
CA GLN A 14 1.66 13.39 4.09
C GLN A 14 0.87 12.10 4.28
N GLY A 15 -0.32 12.16 4.92
CA GLY A 15 -1.26 11.05 5.04
C GLY A 15 -1.20 10.30 6.38
N ASP A 16 -1.68 9.05 6.38
CA ASP A 16 -1.95 8.23 7.58
C ASP A 16 -0.67 7.56 8.14
N VAL A 17 0.35 8.37 8.33
CA VAL A 17 1.72 7.93 8.72
C VAL A 17 1.73 7.25 10.09
N ARG A 18 1.08 7.87 11.08
CA ARG A 18 1.11 7.39 12.48
C ARG A 18 0.41 6.05 12.64
N GLU A 19 -0.68 5.87 11.94
CA GLU A 19 -1.52 4.67 11.94
C GLU A 19 -0.72 3.47 11.39
N HIS A 20 -0.04 3.63 10.25
CA HIS A 20 0.86 2.61 9.72
C HIS A 20 2.05 2.33 10.64
N MET A 21 2.68 3.38 11.20
CA MET A 21 3.79 3.19 12.16
C MET A 21 3.33 2.41 13.39
N HIS A 22 2.12 2.69 13.90
CA HIS A 22 1.55 1.97 15.04
C HIS A 22 1.32 0.49 14.72
N ALA A 23 0.66 0.18 13.60
CA ALA A 23 0.39 -1.18 13.16
C ALA A 23 1.68 -2.01 13.01
N LEU A 24 2.70 -1.46 12.34
CA LEU A 24 3.99 -2.13 12.14
C LEU A 24 4.77 -2.32 13.44
N SER A 25 4.74 -1.32 14.34
CA SER A 25 5.39 -1.43 15.65
C SER A 25 4.74 -2.50 16.52
N ALA A 26 3.41 -2.62 16.48
CA ALA A 26 2.67 -3.68 17.18
C ALA A 26 3.06 -5.09 16.69
N LEU A 27 3.52 -5.22 15.45
CA LEU A 27 4.04 -6.46 14.85
C LEU A 27 5.54 -6.68 15.10
N GLY A 28 6.19 -5.81 15.88
CA GLY A 28 7.58 -5.95 16.28
C GLY A 28 8.60 -5.43 15.27
N ALA A 29 8.21 -4.63 14.27
CA ALA A 29 9.15 -3.95 13.40
C ALA A 29 9.79 -2.75 14.09
N GLN A 30 11.04 -2.44 13.71
CA GLN A 30 11.62 -1.13 13.96
C GLN A 30 11.12 -0.17 12.87
N VAL A 31 10.36 0.86 13.26
CA VAL A 31 9.68 1.74 12.30
C VAL A 31 10.31 3.12 12.28
N ILE A 32 10.58 3.65 11.08
CA ILE A 32 11.25 4.94 10.85
C ILE A 32 10.38 5.78 9.91
N GLY A 33 10.12 7.04 10.26
CA GLY A 33 9.48 7.98 9.34
C GLY A 33 10.47 8.51 8.31
N VAL A 34 10.25 8.23 7.03
CA VAL A 34 11.12 8.66 5.92
C VAL A 34 10.62 9.98 5.35
N ARG A 35 11.46 11.02 5.42
CA ARG A 35 11.21 12.37 4.87
C ARG A 35 12.35 12.86 3.98
N ARG A 36 13.49 12.19 4.00
CA ARG A 36 14.71 12.59 3.29
C ARG A 36 15.41 11.36 2.70
N PRO A 37 16.15 11.51 1.59
CA PRO A 37 16.85 10.41 0.93
C PRO A 37 17.72 9.56 1.87
N ARG A 38 18.48 10.18 2.76
CA ARG A 38 19.35 9.46 3.72
C ARG A 38 18.61 8.52 4.66
N GLU A 39 17.34 8.85 5.01
CA GLU A 39 16.51 8.01 5.89
C GLU A 39 16.00 6.76 5.15
N LEU A 40 15.96 6.81 3.81
CA LEU A 40 15.61 5.68 2.96
C LEU A 40 16.74 4.63 2.90
N ASP A 41 17.99 5.03 3.15
CA ASP A 41 19.14 4.11 3.19
C ASP A 41 19.14 3.25 4.47
N ASP A 42 18.45 3.69 5.52
CA ASP A 42 18.41 3.05 6.83
C ASP A 42 17.28 2.00 6.96
N VAL A 43 16.49 1.75 5.90
CA VAL A 43 15.33 0.86 5.96
C VAL A 43 15.44 -0.30 4.97
N ASP A 44 14.86 -1.44 5.37
CA ASP A 44 14.82 -2.67 4.58
C ASP A 44 13.61 -2.70 3.63
N ALA A 45 12.54 -1.95 3.97
CA ALA A 45 11.29 -1.88 3.24
C ALA A 45 10.58 -0.54 3.48
N LEU A 46 9.58 -0.20 2.67
CA LEU A 46 8.85 1.06 2.79
C LEU A 46 7.34 0.85 2.73
N VAL A 47 6.60 1.62 3.54
CA VAL A 47 5.15 1.83 3.38
C VAL A 47 4.90 3.23 2.85
N ILE A 48 4.10 3.34 1.80
CA ILE A 48 3.57 4.59 1.25
C ILE A 48 2.12 4.70 1.71
N PRO A 49 1.81 5.61 2.66
CA PRO A 49 0.50 5.67 3.29
C PRO A 49 -0.60 6.18 2.36
N GLY A 50 -1.84 6.04 2.80
CA GLY A 50 -2.98 6.78 2.25
C GLY A 50 -2.82 8.28 2.45
N GLY A 51 -3.50 9.06 1.58
CA GLY A 51 -3.44 10.52 1.60
C GLY A 51 -3.95 11.13 0.29
N GLU A 52 -3.45 12.32 -0.08
CA GLU A 52 -3.77 12.96 -1.35
C GLU A 52 -2.61 12.80 -2.34
N SER A 53 -2.78 11.97 -3.36
CA SER A 53 -1.70 11.53 -4.25
C SER A 53 -1.03 12.66 -5.04
N THR A 54 -1.76 13.71 -5.42
CA THR A 54 -1.19 14.88 -6.12
C THR A 54 -0.27 15.70 -5.19
N THR A 55 -0.68 15.85 -3.92
CA THR A 55 0.13 16.51 -2.89
C THR A 55 1.37 15.67 -2.59
N MET A 56 1.20 14.36 -2.45
CA MET A 56 2.30 13.43 -2.19
C MET A 56 3.35 13.49 -3.30
N ASP A 57 2.94 13.47 -4.57
CA ASP A 57 3.84 13.61 -5.72
C ASP A 57 4.64 14.92 -5.66
N LYS A 58 3.98 16.05 -5.40
CA LYS A 58 4.66 17.34 -5.25
C LYS A 58 5.67 17.35 -4.09
N LEU A 59 5.30 16.75 -2.96
CA LEU A 59 6.18 16.69 -1.79
C LEU A 59 7.36 15.72 -2.02
N VAL A 60 7.15 14.57 -2.66
CA VAL A 60 8.23 13.65 -3.04
C VAL A 60 9.28 14.35 -3.90
N ARG A 61 8.84 15.16 -4.86
CA ARG A 61 9.75 15.98 -5.67
C ARG A 61 10.42 17.11 -4.87
N ALA A 62 9.65 17.82 -4.05
CA ALA A 62 10.17 18.94 -3.25
C ALA A 62 11.19 18.52 -2.19
N PHE A 63 11.14 17.27 -1.71
CA PHE A 63 12.09 16.70 -0.75
C PHE A 63 13.19 15.85 -1.40
N ASP A 64 13.33 15.90 -2.72
CA ASP A 64 14.33 15.13 -3.51
C ASP A 64 14.23 13.61 -3.30
N LEU A 65 13.04 13.10 -3.01
CA LEU A 65 12.78 11.68 -2.74
C LEU A 65 12.41 10.88 -4.01
N GLN A 66 12.01 11.52 -5.11
CA GLN A 66 11.46 10.83 -6.28
C GLN A 66 12.45 9.82 -6.88
N GLU A 67 13.64 10.27 -7.25
CA GLU A 67 14.64 9.39 -7.85
C GLU A 67 15.20 8.36 -6.87
N PRO A 68 15.50 8.68 -5.60
CA PRO A 68 15.86 7.68 -4.61
C PRO A 68 14.79 6.59 -4.42
N LEU A 69 13.50 6.96 -4.37
CA LEU A 69 12.41 5.98 -4.24
C LEU A 69 12.29 5.10 -5.48
N ARG A 70 12.30 5.69 -6.69
CA ARG A 70 12.30 4.94 -7.95
C ARG A 70 13.45 3.94 -8.02
N LYS A 71 14.64 4.38 -7.64
CA LYS A 71 15.82 3.51 -7.60
C LYS A 71 15.63 2.34 -6.64
N ARG A 72 15.17 2.59 -5.41
CA ARG A 72 14.94 1.53 -4.42
C ARG A 72 13.86 0.54 -4.87
N ILE A 73 12.81 1.02 -5.53
CA ILE A 73 11.77 0.17 -6.13
C ILE A 73 12.38 -0.71 -7.25
N ALA A 74 13.15 -0.11 -8.14
CA ALA A 74 13.84 -0.84 -9.22
C ALA A 74 14.86 -1.86 -8.69
N ASP A 75 15.51 -1.57 -7.57
CA ASP A 75 16.43 -2.46 -6.85
C ASP A 75 15.67 -3.53 -6.01
N ALA A 76 14.37 -3.71 -6.27
CA ALA A 76 13.50 -4.70 -5.66
C ALA A 76 13.30 -4.56 -4.13
N MET A 77 13.46 -3.36 -3.56
CA MET A 77 13.04 -3.09 -2.18
C MET A 77 11.56 -3.42 -2.01
N PRO A 78 11.15 -4.17 -0.97
CA PRO A 78 9.75 -4.38 -0.67
C PRO A 78 9.04 -3.05 -0.36
N VAL A 79 7.93 -2.78 -1.07
CA VAL A 79 7.11 -1.58 -0.84
C VAL A 79 5.64 -1.94 -0.76
N TYR A 80 4.95 -1.35 0.22
CA TYR A 80 3.50 -1.43 0.34
C TYR A 80 2.87 -0.04 0.17
N GLY A 81 1.92 0.08 -0.76
CA GLY A 81 1.14 1.29 -1.00
C GLY A 81 -0.33 1.13 -0.62
N SER A 82 -0.84 1.94 0.31
CA SER A 82 -2.24 1.98 0.74
C SER A 82 -2.93 3.19 0.10
N CYS A 83 -4.10 3.00 -0.53
CA CYS A 83 -4.92 4.05 -1.15
C CYS A 83 -4.11 4.97 -2.09
N ALA A 84 -3.73 6.19 -1.67
CA ALA A 84 -2.85 7.07 -2.44
C ALA A 84 -1.50 6.41 -2.73
N GLY A 85 -1.00 5.55 -1.85
CA GLY A 85 0.23 4.77 -2.07
C GLY A 85 0.11 3.81 -3.25
N MET A 86 -1.06 3.18 -3.48
CA MET A 86 -1.32 2.41 -4.71
C MET A 86 -1.20 3.29 -5.95
N ILE A 87 -1.73 4.51 -5.91
CA ILE A 87 -1.64 5.47 -7.03
C ILE A 87 -0.18 5.85 -7.30
N MET A 88 0.61 6.07 -6.25
CA MET A 88 2.02 6.41 -6.36
C MET A 88 2.88 5.28 -6.94
N LEU A 89 2.52 4.02 -6.69
CA LEU A 89 3.23 2.83 -7.21
C LEU A 89 2.79 2.42 -8.61
N ALA A 90 1.63 2.87 -9.10
CA ALA A 90 1.14 2.54 -10.43
C ALA A 90 2.01 3.16 -11.52
N ASP A 91 2.24 2.42 -12.62
CA ASP A 91 2.91 2.96 -13.80
C ASP A 91 2.05 3.98 -14.55
N ARG A 92 0.72 3.87 -14.43
CA ARG A 92 -0.22 4.71 -15.17
C ARG A 92 -1.39 5.14 -14.28
N ILE A 93 -1.89 6.37 -14.49
CA ILE A 93 -3.09 6.90 -13.87
C ILE A 93 -4.09 7.23 -14.97
N ALA A 94 -5.28 6.63 -14.93
CA ALA A 94 -6.40 7.04 -15.78
C ALA A 94 -6.86 8.43 -15.34
N ASP A 95 -7.06 9.33 -16.30
CA ASP A 95 -7.44 10.73 -16.06
C ASP A 95 -6.42 11.48 -15.18
N ALA A 96 -5.12 11.21 -15.40
CA ALA A 96 -4.04 11.91 -14.71
C ALA A 96 -4.08 13.42 -14.99
N ARG A 97 -3.74 14.23 -13.99
CA ARG A 97 -3.46 15.65 -14.22
C ARG A 97 -2.14 15.77 -14.98
N PRO A 98 -1.99 16.76 -15.87
CA PRO A 98 -0.77 16.92 -16.68
C PRO A 98 0.52 17.08 -15.86
N ASP A 99 0.41 17.53 -14.60
CA ASP A 99 1.51 17.80 -13.69
C ASP A 99 1.69 16.70 -12.62
N GLN A 100 0.91 15.62 -12.68
CA GLN A 100 1.00 14.51 -11.73
C GLN A 100 1.83 13.37 -12.32
N ASP A 101 2.84 12.94 -11.57
CA ASP A 101 3.70 11.79 -11.85
C ASP A 101 3.55 10.71 -10.78
N THR A 102 4.11 9.53 -11.03
CA THR A 102 4.12 8.39 -10.11
C THR A 102 5.56 7.93 -9.86
N LEU A 103 5.74 7.11 -8.84
CA LEU A 103 7.01 6.41 -8.62
C LEU A 103 7.14 5.23 -9.59
N GLY A 104 6.00 4.61 -9.93
CA GLY A 104 5.95 3.44 -10.79
C GLY A 104 6.34 2.14 -10.08
N GLY A 105 6.45 1.08 -10.86
CA GLY A 105 6.88 -0.25 -10.43
C GLY A 105 5.77 -1.30 -10.47
N LEU A 106 4.50 -0.90 -10.35
CA LEU A 106 3.35 -1.76 -10.58
C LEU A 106 2.81 -1.56 -11.98
N ASP A 107 2.84 -2.58 -12.82
CA ASP A 107 2.31 -2.53 -14.20
C ASP A 107 0.78 -2.51 -14.20
N ILE A 108 0.22 -1.44 -13.67
CA ILE A 108 -1.22 -1.20 -13.59
C ILE A 108 -1.57 0.21 -14.08
N THR A 109 -2.81 0.35 -14.56
CA THR A 109 -3.48 1.64 -14.69
C THR A 109 -4.48 1.78 -13.55
N VAL A 110 -4.33 2.81 -12.72
CA VAL A 110 -5.29 3.11 -11.64
C VAL A 110 -6.24 4.23 -12.02
N ARG A 111 -7.51 4.11 -11.62
CA ARG A 111 -8.49 5.19 -11.66
C ARG A 111 -8.63 5.79 -10.27
N ARG A 112 -8.47 7.11 -10.17
CA ARG A 112 -8.59 7.86 -8.90
C ARG A 112 -10.06 8.13 -8.58
N ASN A 113 -10.41 8.23 -7.27
CA ASN A 113 -11.78 8.52 -6.80
C ASN A 113 -12.84 7.69 -7.54
N ALA A 114 -12.57 6.40 -7.67
CA ALA A 114 -13.21 5.58 -8.69
C ALA A 114 -14.62 5.12 -8.31
N PHE A 115 -15.00 5.19 -7.01
CA PHE A 115 -16.30 4.72 -6.52
C PHE A 115 -17.44 5.75 -6.65
N GLY A 116 -17.18 6.88 -7.33
CA GLY A 116 -18.20 7.88 -7.68
C GLY A 116 -18.42 8.96 -6.63
N ARG A 117 -19.12 10.05 -7.02
CA ARG A 117 -19.35 11.24 -6.17
C ARG A 117 -20.35 11.02 -5.04
N GLN A 118 -21.16 9.95 -5.09
CA GLN A 118 -22.20 9.68 -4.09
C GLN A 118 -21.75 8.76 -2.94
N VAL A 119 -20.60 8.06 -3.10
CA VAL A 119 -20.05 7.16 -2.08
C VAL A 119 -18.60 7.57 -1.81
N ASP A 120 -18.43 8.60 -0.99
CA ASP A 120 -17.10 9.06 -0.61
C ASP A 120 -16.34 8.04 0.28
N SER A 121 -17.08 7.21 1.03
CA SER A 121 -16.54 6.18 1.91
C SER A 121 -17.54 5.04 2.10
N PHE A 122 -17.05 3.81 2.15
CA PHE A 122 -17.82 2.62 2.48
C PHE A 122 -16.93 1.55 3.10
N GLU A 123 -17.56 0.58 3.73
CA GLU A 123 -16.89 -0.61 4.27
C GLU A 123 -17.40 -1.85 3.55
N GLU A 124 -16.51 -2.82 3.34
CA GLU A 124 -16.84 -4.12 2.77
C GLU A 124 -15.97 -5.22 3.40
N ASP A 125 -16.58 -6.38 3.62
CA ASP A 125 -15.86 -7.55 4.06
C ASP A 125 -15.30 -8.30 2.83
N LEU A 126 -13.99 -8.20 2.61
CA LEU A 126 -13.29 -8.79 1.48
C LEU A 126 -12.76 -10.18 1.80
N HIS A 127 -12.89 -11.11 0.88
CA HIS A 127 -12.18 -12.38 0.94
C HIS A 127 -10.77 -12.22 0.37
N ILE A 128 -9.76 -12.38 1.25
CA ILE A 128 -8.34 -12.26 0.87
C ILE A 128 -7.59 -13.52 1.32
N PRO A 129 -7.53 -14.57 0.49
CA PRO A 129 -6.97 -15.87 0.88
C PRO A 129 -5.53 -15.80 1.42
N ARG A 130 -4.72 -14.89 0.88
CA ARG A 130 -3.32 -14.71 1.28
C ARG A 130 -3.14 -14.29 2.75
N ILE A 131 -4.14 -13.66 3.36
CA ILE A 131 -4.07 -13.20 4.75
C ILE A 131 -4.95 -14.00 5.71
N ALA A 132 -5.71 -14.97 5.23
CA ALA A 132 -6.62 -15.75 6.06
C ALA A 132 -5.93 -16.55 7.18
N GLY A 133 -4.67 -16.92 6.98
CA GLY A 133 -3.86 -17.66 7.96
C GLY A 133 -2.95 -16.80 8.83
N GLN A 134 -3.10 -15.47 8.82
CA GLN A 134 -2.26 -14.58 9.63
C GLN A 134 -2.61 -14.68 11.12
N THR A 135 -1.60 -14.50 11.97
CA THR A 135 -1.73 -14.69 13.43
C THR A 135 -2.54 -13.59 14.10
N THR A 136 -2.67 -12.44 13.46
CA THR A 136 -3.41 -11.28 13.97
C THR A 136 -4.88 -11.25 13.52
N ALA A 137 -5.41 -12.35 12.99
CA ALA A 137 -6.82 -12.43 12.60
C ALA A 137 -7.73 -12.21 13.83
N PRO A 138 -8.75 -11.31 13.73
CA PRO A 138 -9.71 -11.10 14.81
C PRO A 138 -10.49 -12.39 15.13
N GLU A 139 -10.80 -12.60 16.41
CA GLU A 139 -11.66 -13.71 16.81
C GLU A 139 -13.04 -13.61 16.14
N GLY A 140 -13.52 -14.71 15.53
CA GLY A 140 -14.83 -14.79 14.89
C GLY A 140 -14.89 -14.37 13.42
N HIS A 141 -13.86 -13.74 12.84
CA HIS A 141 -13.83 -13.30 11.44
C HIS A 141 -12.54 -13.71 10.70
N PRO A 142 -12.11 -14.98 10.75
CA PRO A 142 -10.82 -15.39 10.16
C PRO A 142 -10.81 -15.37 8.62
N GLN A 143 -11.97 -15.41 7.98
CA GLN A 143 -12.09 -15.59 6.53
C GLN A 143 -12.21 -14.30 5.75
N THR A 144 -12.71 -13.23 6.36
CA THR A 144 -12.90 -11.94 5.70
C THR A 144 -12.06 -10.85 6.36
N PHE A 145 -11.74 -9.83 5.58
CA PHE A 145 -11.03 -8.62 6.02
C PHE A 145 -11.95 -7.42 5.84
N LYS A 146 -12.23 -6.69 6.94
CA LYS A 146 -13.02 -5.46 6.86
C LYS A 146 -12.19 -4.37 6.19
N ALA A 147 -12.50 -4.07 4.93
CA ALA A 147 -11.86 -3.04 4.16
C ALA A 147 -12.62 -1.72 4.26
N VAL A 148 -11.90 -0.65 4.61
CA VAL A 148 -12.45 0.72 4.68
C VAL A 148 -11.96 1.50 3.46
N PHE A 149 -12.88 1.92 2.62
CA PHE A 149 -12.61 2.69 1.41
C PHE A 149 -12.97 4.16 1.63
N ILE A 150 -12.04 5.07 1.37
CA ILE A 150 -12.21 6.52 1.51
C ILE A 150 -11.75 7.17 0.21
N ARG A 151 -12.69 7.61 -0.64
CA ARG A 151 -12.40 8.16 -1.98
C ARG A 151 -11.37 7.32 -2.76
N ALA A 152 -11.50 6.01 -2.62
CA ALA A 152 -10.49 5.04 -3.00
C ALA A 152 -10.26 4.96 -4.52
N PRO A 153 -9.06 4.60 -4.97
CA PRO A 153 -8.81 4.17 -6.35
C PRO A 153 -9.32 2.74 -6.58
N TRP A 154 -9.36 2.31 -7.84
CA TRP A 154 -9.31 0.90 -8.20
C TRP A 154 -8.32 0.66 -9.35
N VAL A 155 -7.97 -0.59 -9.57
CA VAL A 155 -7.17 -0.99 -10.73
C VAL A 155 -8.10 -1.07 -11.95
N GLU A 156 -7.82 -0.28 -12.97
CA GLU A 156 -8.57 -0.24 -14.24
C GLU A 156 -8.03 -1.26 -15.24
N GLU A 157 -6.70 -1.34 -15.35
CA GLU A 157 -5.99 -2.26 -16.23
C GLU A 157 -4.79 -2.87 -15.51
N MET A 158 -4.44 -4.08 -15.87
CA MET A 158 -3.29 -4.82 -15.30
C MET A 158 -2.44 -5.40 -16.41
N GLY A 159 -1.12 -5.27 -16.25
CA GLY A 159 -0.14 -5.96 -17.06
C GLY A 159 0.14 -7.39 -16.59
N ALA A 160 1.13 -7.99 -17.21
CA ALA A 160 1.55 -9.35 -16.88
C ALA A 160 2.24 -9.40 -15.49
N GLY A 161 2.04 -10.49 -14.76
CA GLY A 161 2.71 -10.71 -13.47
C GLY A 161 2.04 -10.04 -12.27
N ILE A 162 0.87 -9.43 -12.45
CA ILE A 162 0.04 -8.94 -11.34
C ILE A 162 -0.74 -10.11 -10.72
N GLU A 163 -0.57 -10.34 -9.43
CA GLU A 163 -1.41 -11.22 -8.64
C GLU A 163 -2.55 -10.41 -8.01
N VAL A 164 -3.80 -10.76 -8.32
CA VAL A 164 -4.98 -10.16 -7.70
C VAL A 164 -5.21 -10.82 -6.35
N LEU A 165 -5.18 -10.02 -5.28
CA LEU A 165 -5.39 -10.50 -3.91
C LEU A 165 -6.84 -10.32 -3.46
N ALA A 166 -7.52 -9.25 -3.92
CA ALA A 166 -8.93 -9.01 -3.61
C ALA A 166 -9.63 -8.21 -4.69
N THR A 167 -10.93 -8.50 -4.84
CA THR A 167 -11.88 -7.73 -5.64
C THR A 167 -13.08 -7.34 -4.78
N VAL A 168 -13.75 -6.24 -5.13
CA VAL A 168 -15.04 -5.86 -4.55
C VAL A 168 -16.07 -6.93 -4.89
N GLU A 169 -16.79 -7.45 -3.90
CA GLU A 169 -17.73 -8.57 -4.09
C GLU A 169 -19.17 -8.11 -4.28
N THR A 170 -19.50 -6.91 -3.80
CA THR A 170 -20.90 -6.41 -3.77
C THR A 170 -21.03 -5.01 -4.38
N GLY A 171 -22.28 -4.58 -4.57
CA GLY A 171 -22.58 -3.21 -5.00
C GLY A 171 -22.17 -2.87 -6.43
N PRO A 172 -22.20 -1.56 -6.78
CA PRO A 172 -21.94 -1.07 -8.15
C PRO A 172 -20.49 -1.29 -8.62
N ALA A 173 -19.56 -1.46 -7.69
CA ALA A 173 -18.14 -1.67 -7.98
C ALA A 173 -17.74 -3.15 -8.00
N ARG A 174 -18.71 -4.07 -7.96
CA ARG A 174 -18.45 -5.52 -7.99
C ARG A 174 -17.49 -5.91 -9.12
N GLY A 175 -16.47 -6.71 -8.77
CA GLY A 175 -15.44 -7.18 -9.69
C GLY A 175 -14.27 -6.22 -9.88
N ARG A 176 -14.31 -5.02 -9.27
CA ARG A 176 -13.16 -4.10 -9.31
C ARG A 176 -12.03 -4.62 -8.42
N VAL A 177 -10.83 -4.62 -8.97
CA VAL A 177 -9.62 -5.07 -8.26
C VAL A 177 -9.16 -3.98 -7.30
N VAL A 178 -8.98 -4.36 -6.03
CA VAL A 178 -8.70 -3.45 -4.90
C VAL A 178 -7.51 -3.85 -4.05
N ALA A 179 -6.93 -5.02 -4.28
CA ALA A 179 -5.66 -5.42 -3.68
C ALA A 179 -4.87 -6.28 -4.65
N ILE A 180 -3.59 -6.00 -4.78
CA ILE A 180 -2.69 -6.66 -5.74
C ILE A 180 -1.28 -6.81 -5.18
N GLN A 181 -0.54 -7.74 -5.77
CA GLN A 181 0.90 -7.90 -5.58
C GLN A 181 1.61 -8.09 -6.92
N GLN A 182 2.79 -7.50 -7.05
CA GLN A 182 3.74 -7.79 -8.14
C GLN A 182 5.15 -7.89 -7.54
N GLY A 183 5.71 -9.09 -7.51
CA GLY A 183 7.01 -9.31 -6.88
C GLY A 183 7.01 -8.84 -5.42
N ASN A 184 7.87 -7.87 -5.10
CA ASN A 184 8.01 -7.28 -3.77
C ASN A 184 7.11 -6.05 -3.54
N LEU A 185 6.22 -5.73 -4.47
CA LEU A 185 5.30 -4.61 -4.35
C LEU A 185 3.90 -5.10 -3.99
N LEU A 186 3.34 -4.54 -2.92
CA LEU A 186 1.98 -4.78 -2.45
C LEU A 186 1.19 -3.48 -2.56
N ALA A 187 -0.06 -3.54 -2.98
CA ALA A 187 -0.93 -2.36 -2.98
C ALA A 187 -2.37 -2.70 -2.62
N THR A 188 -3.01 -1.83 -1.84
CA THR A 188 -4.43 -1.88 -1.50
C THR A 188 -5.12 -0.56 -1.80
N SER A 189 -6.38 -0.60 -2.26
CA SER A 189 -7.22 0.59 -2.43
C SER A 189 -7.78 1.12 -1.12
N PHE A 190 -7.88 0.27 -0.11
CA PHE A 190 -8.49 0.53 1.20
C PHE A 190 -7.43 0.84 2.26
N HIS A 191 -7.90 1.23 3.43
CA HIS A 191 -7.11 1.67 4.58
C HIS A 191 -7.08 0.59 5.69
N PRO A 192 -6.16 -0.39 5.66
CA PRO A 192 -6.09 -1.42 6.72
C PRO A 192 -5.63 -0.86 8.06
N GLU A 193 -4.94 0.28 8.05
CA GLU A 193 -4.39 0.95 9.24
C GLU A 193 -5.45 1.51 10.18
N VAL A 194 -6.70 1.70 9.71
CA VAL A 194 -7.78 2.29 10.52
C VAL A 194 -8.67 1.26 11.21
N THR A 195 -8.57 -0.03 10.85
CA THR A 195 -9.48 -1.06 11.34
C THR A 195 -8.99 -1.77 12.61
N GLY A 196 -7.71 -1.63 12.94
CA GLY A 196 -7.05 -2.42 14.01
C GLY A 196 -6.76 -3.88 13.61
N ASP A 197 -7.14 -4.31 12.42
CA ASP A 197 -6.79 -5.62 11.85
C ASP A 197 -5.45 -5.51 11.12
N HIS A 198 -4.41 -6.08 11.70
CA HIS A 198 -3.04 -5.93 11.19
C HIS A 198 -2.65 -6.99 10.16
N ARG A 199 -3.55 -7.86 9.68
CA ARG A 199 -3.22 -8.97 8.76
C ARG A 199 -2.55 -8.53 7.46
N ILE A 200 -2.91 -7.37 6.89
CA ILE A 200 -2.24 -6.83 5.70
C ILE A 200 -0.79 -6.42 6.03
N HIS A 201 -0.58 -5.75 7.17
CA HIS A 201 0.76 -5.36 7.62
C HIS A 201 1.61 -6.58 7.97
N GLU A 202 1.00 -7.61 8.59
CA GLU A 202 1.68 -8.89 8.88
C GLU A 202 2.09 -9.60 7.58
N TYR A 203 1.22 -9.63 6.58
CA TYR A 203 1.53 -10.16 5.25
C TYR A 203 2.69 -9.41 4.61
N PHE A 204 2.66 -8.07 4.63
CA PHE A 204 3.76 -7.26 4.13
C PHE A 204 5.08 -7.57 4.87
N MET A 205 5.07 -7.69 6.20
CA MET A 205 6.26 -8.09 6.95
C MET A 205 6.80 -9.47 6.56
N GLN A 206 5.94 -10.41 6.21
CA GLN A 206 6.36 -11.72 5.69
C GLN A 206 7.05 -11.59 4.32
N MET A 207 6.51 -10.75 3.43
CA MET A 207 7.15 -10.42 2.14
C MET A 207 8.56 -9.84 2.38
N VAL A 208 8.69 -8.87 3.28
CA VAL A 208 9.99 -8.28 3.63
C VAL A 208 10.97 -9.33 4.14
N ARG A 209 10.56 -10.17 5.09
CA ARG A 209 11.42 -11.24 5.62
C ARG A 209 11.82 -12.26 4.54
N SER A 210 10.99 -12.48 3.54
CA SER A 210 11.28 -13.37 2.41
C SER A 210 12.29 -12.75 1.45
N ALA A 211 12.21 -11.45 1.20
CA ALA A 211 13.12 -10.71 0.33
C ALA A 211 14.53 -10.53 0.93
N LEU A 212 14.67 -10.59 2.26
CA LEU A 212 15.95 -10.46 2.97
C LEU A 212 16.71 -11.79 3.16
N ARG A 213 16.16 -12.90 2.70
CA ARG A 213 16.79 -14.24 2.76
C ARG A 213 17.62 -14.52 1.52
#